data_91ad28ae1bd9cb2c4ee88cc699076622
#
_entry.id   91ad28ae1bd9cb2c4ee88cc699076622
#
_cell.length_a   1.000
_cell.length_b   1.000
_cell.length_c   1.000
_cell.angle_alpha   90.00
_cell.angle_beta   90.00
_cell.angle_gamma   90.00
#
_symmetry.space_group_name_H-M   'P 1'
#
loop_
_entity.id
_entity.type
_entity.pdbx_description
1 polymer ?
#
loop_
_entity_poly.entity_id
_entity_poly.type
_entity_poly.pdbx_seq_one_letter_code
_entity_poly.pdbx_strand_id
1 'polypeptide(L)'
;MDSLRMMQQEMTEKGSLQINVTSSINAFPVAEAEISISYTGVPESTLEKVMTDSSGQTESIELNAPPEEWSLDQENDRQPYSEYTLDISAPGFETVRISGTEILANTKAIQNVRMRPSDQGREEENVFVIPAHTLYGDYPPKIAEEEIKPVNETGEIVLSRVVVPEYIVVHDGSPRDSTATNYYVKYKDYIKNVASSEIYATWPENTIRANVLAIMSFTLNRVYTEWYRNKGYDFTITSSTAFDHKWIPERNIFEPISQVVDELFADYLSRPNVRQPILTQYCDGQRVSCPNWMTQWGSKSLGDQGYSAIEILRYYYGDDMYINTAQEISGIPSSWPGYTLEIGSSGQKVRQMQEQLNVIAGAYPVIPKVTVDGIYGPATEASVRKFQQVFNLPVTGTVDYRTWYKISEIYVGVSRIAELV
;
A
#
# COMPACT_ATOMS: atom_id res chain seq x y z
N MET A 1 7.71 -9.09 33.60
CA MET A 1 7.15 -10.46 33.42
C MET A 1 5.62 -10.48 33.45
N ASP A 2 4.97 -9.61 34.26
CA ASP A 2 3.49 -9.61 34.31
C ASP A 2 2.81 -9.02 33.08
N SER A 3 3.36 -7.99 32.46
CA SER A 3 2.83 -7.38 31.23
C SER A 3 2.82 -8.33 30.03
N LEU A 4 3.90 -9.10 29.86
CA LEU A 4 4.00 -10.10 28.78
C LEU A 4 2.98 -11.23 28.95
N ARG A 5 2.75 -11.67 30.21
CA ARG A 5 1.73 -12.67 30.52
C ARG A 5 0.31 -12.16 30.30
N MET A 6 0.06 -10.88 30.62
CA MET A 6 -1.24 -10.23 30.33
C MET A 6 -1.47 -10.12 28.82
N MET A 7 -0.50 -9.62 28.06
CA MET A 7 -0.56 -9.57 26.58
C MET A 7 -0.81 -10.96 25.97
N GLN A 8 -0.09 -11.99 26.44
CA GLN A 8 -0.28 -13.38 25.95
C GLN A 8 -1.64 -13.98 26.30
N GLN A 9 -2.30 -13.55 27.39
CA GLN A 9 -3.64 -14.00 27.76
C GLN A 9 -4.73 -13.36 26.90
N GLU A 10 -4.48 -12.20 26.30
CA GLU A 10 -5.41 -11.49 25.42
C GLU A 10 -5.24 -11.89 23.93
N MET A 11 -4.10 -12.50 23.57
CA MET A 11 -3.83 -12.97 22.20
C MET A 11 -4.35 -14.40 22.01
N THR A 12 -5.64 -14.51 21.73
CA THR A 12 -6.34 -15.81 21.62
C THR A 12 -6.48 -16.29 20.18
N GLU A 13 -6.21 -15.44 19.20
CA GLU A 13 -6.28 -15.76 17.79
C GLU A 13 -4.91 -15.59 17.11
N LYS A 14 -4.88 -15.77 15.81
CA LYS A 14 -3.67 -15.67 15.02
C LYS A 14 -3.92 -14.88 13.74
N GLY A 15 -2.90 -14.13 13.34
CA GLY A 15 -2.74 -13.61 12.00
C GLY A 15 -1.50 -14.22 11.36
N SER A 16 -1.20 -13.85 10.13
CA SER A 16 -0.01 -14.30 9.45
C SER A 16 0.84 -13.13 8.94
N LEU A 17 2.15 -13.35 8.85
CA LEU A 17 3.12 -12.38 8.36
C LEU A 17 3.95 -13.00 7.24
N GLN A 18 4.07 -12.30 6.12
CA GLN A 18 5.06 -12.57 5.09
C GLN A 18 6.01 -11.39 4.98
N ILE A 19 7.31 -11.66 4.91
CA ILE A 19 8.34 -10.63 4.80
C ILE A 19 8.99 -10.74 3.43
N ASN A 20 9.06 -9.60 2.71
CA ASN A 20 9.67 -9.48 1.40
C ASN A 20 10.87 -8.55 1.51
N VAL A 21 12.07 -9.05 1.23
CA VAL A 21 13.31 -8.29 1.32
C VAL A 21 13.88 -8.04 -0.07
N THR A 22 14.09 -6.77 -0.41
CA THR A 22 14.68 -6.35 -1.69
C THR A 22 15.81 -5.37 -1.47
N SER A 23 16.72 -5.29 -2.44
CA SER A 23 17.75 -4.24 -2.47
C SER A 23 17.13 -2.88 -2.79
N SER A 24 17.55 -1.84 -2.08
CA SER A 24 17.09 -0.47 -2.30
C SER A 24 17.55 0.14 -3.63
N ILE A 25 18.61 -0.42 -4.26
CA ILE A 25 19.19 0.12 -5.48
C ILE A 25 18.47 -0.38 -6.74
N ASN A 26 18.08 -1.66 -6.79
CA ASN A 26 17.64 -2.31 -8.04
C ASN A 26 16.39 -3.17 -7.91
N ALA A 27 15.72 -3.11 -6.76
CA ALA A 27 14.55 -3.92 -6.43
C ALA A 27 14.73 -5.45 -6.62
N PHE A 28 15.98 -5.94 -6.68
CA PHE A 28 16.25 -7.37 -6.72
C PHE A 28 15.98 -8.01 -5.37
N PRO A 29 15.47 -9.25 -5.35
CA PRO A 29 15.25 -9.99 -4.12
C PRO A 29 16.57 -10.21 -3.39
N VAL A 30 16.56 -10.10 -2.06
CA VAL A 30 17.66 -10.45 -1.18
C VAL A 30 17.37 -11.82 -0.60
N ALA A 31 18.02 -12.85 -1.14
CA ALA A 31 17.93 -14.22 -0.64
C ALA A 31 18.76 -14.39 0.64
N GLU A 32 18.42 -15.38 1.44
CA GLU A 32 19.14 -15.75 2.68
C GLU A 32 19.26 -14.58 3.69
N ALA A 33 18.36 -13.60 3.64
CA ALA A 33 18.25 -12.63 4.71
C ALA A 33 17.70 -13.30 5.97
N GLU A 34 18.43 -13.17 7.07
CA GLU A 34 18.02 -13.69 8.39
C GLU A 34 17.09 -12.67 9.07
N ILE A 35 15.95 -13.15 9.55
CA ILE A 35 14.97 -12.34 10.27
C ILE A 35 14.68 -12.96 11.63
N SER A 36 14.90 -12.18 12.69
CA SER A 36 14.48 -12.54 14.05
C SER A 36 13.20 -11.78 14.39
N ILE A 37 12.19 -12.48 14.90
CA ILE A 37 10.88 -11.91 15.27
C ILE A 37 10.73 -12.00 16.78
N SER A 38 10.41 -10.87 17.42
CA SER A 38 10.16 -10.78 18.86
C SER A 38 8.91 -9.92 19.14
N TYR A 39 8.35 -10.00 20.35
CA TYR A 39 7.33 -9.04 20.76
C TYR A 39 7.95 -7.65 20.90
N THR A 40 7.24 -6.62 20.41
CA THR A 40 7.68 -5.24 20.58
C THR A 40 7.82 -4.90 22.07
N GLY A 41 8.96 -4.28 22.43
CA GLY A 41 9.30 -3.97 23.82
C GLY A 41 9.91 -5.13 24.63
N VAL A 42 10.05 -6.33 24.06
CA VAL A 42 10.64 -7.50 24.73
C VAL A 42 11.63 -8.20 23.79
N PRO A 43 12.76 -7.56 23.44
CA PRO A 43 13.69 -8.05 22.43
C PRO A 43 14.33 -9.41 22.77
N GLU A 44 14.39 -9.77 24.08
CA GLU A 44 14.94 -11.08 24.51
C GLU A 44 13.97 -12.23 24.22
N SER A 45 12.72 -11.94 23.84
CA SER A 45 11.69 -12.95 23.53
C SER A 45 11.69 -13.33 22.06
N THR A 46 12.86 -13.66 21.47
CA THR A 46 12.86 -14.17 20.08
C THR A 46 11.90 -15.36 19.97
N LEU A 47 10.85 -15.18 19.17
CA LEU A 47 9.80 -16.17 18.95
C LEU A 47 10.14 -17.08 17.79
N GLU A 48 10.57 -16.47 16.67
CA GLU A 48 10.86 -17.14 15.42
C GLU A 48 12.15 -16.59 14.80
N LYS A 49 12.86 -17.46 14.10
CA LYS A 49 13.95 -17.08 13.19
C LYS A 49 13.68 -17.69 11.85
N VAL A 50 13.60 -16.87 10.84
CA VAL A 50 13.29 -17.29 9.47
C VAL A 50 14.29 -16.70 8.49
N MET A 51 14.31 -17.25 7.28
CA MET A 51 15.18 -16.77 6.20
C MET A 51 14.36 -16.56 4.94
N THR A 52 14.80 -15.62 4.12
CA THR A 52 14.21 -15.41 2.80
C THR A 52 14.71 -16.44 1.79
N ASP A 53 13.81 -16.83 0.89
CA ASP A 53 14.11 -17.70 -0.26
C ASP A 53 14.78 -16.93 -1.41
N SER A 54 14.96 -17.59 -2.57
CA SER A 54 15.53 -16.98 -3.78
C SER A 54 14.69 -15.84 -4.37
N SER A 55 13.44 -15.67 -3.93
CA SER A 55 12.56 -14.53 -4.29
C SER A 55 12.63 -13.42 -3.24
N GLY A 56 13.51 -13.52 -2.25
CA GLY A 56 13.60 -12.55 -1.15
C GLY A 56 12.40 -12.62 -0.20
N GLN A 57 11.69 -13.73 -0.15
CA GLN A 57 10.45 -13.88 0.62
C GLN A 57 10.57 -14.95 1.69
N THR A 58 9.91 -14.72 2.83
CA THR A 58 9.69 -15.78 3.81
C THR A 58 8.46 -16.61 3.45
N GLU A 59 8.37 -17.81 3.97
CA GLU A 59 7.07 -18.47 4.11
C GLU A 59 6.15 -17.60 4.99
N SER A 60 4.85 -17.89 4.95
CA SER A 60 3.87 -17.24 5.82
C SER A 60 4.03 -17.72 7.25
N ILE A 61 4.26 -16.81 8.18
CA ILE A 61 4.55 -17.08 9.60
C ILE A 61 3.28 -16.80 10.39
N GLU A 62 2.79 -17.76 11.15
CA GLU A 62 1.67 -17.55 12.05
C GLU A 62 2.14 -16.87 13.34
N LEU A 63 1.52 -15.73 13.67
CA LEU A 63 1.79 -14.95 14.87
C LEU A 63 0.50 -14.74 15.67
N ASN A 64 0.63 -14.68 17.00
CA ASN A 64 -0.51 -14.46 17.86
C ASN A 64 -1.09 -13.05 17.68
N ALA A 65 -2.42 -12.94 17.71
CA ALA A 65 -3.16 -11.70 17.60
C ALA A 65 -4.31 -11.65 18.63
N PRO A 66 -4.77 -10.45 19.00
CA PRO A 66 -6.01 -10.29 19.76
C PRO A 66 -7.22 -10.80 18.98
N PRO A 67 -8.37 -11.00 19.65
CA PRO A 67 -9.62 -11.38 18.97
C PRO A 67 -9.98 -10.42 17.83
N GLU A 68 -10.39 -10.97 16.69
CA GLU A 68 -10.82 -10.20 15.52
C GLU A 68 -11.93 -9.19 15.86
N GLU A 69 -12.83 -9.57 16.75
CA GLU A 69 -13.95 -8.76 17.22
C GLU A 69 -13.51 -7.38 17.73
N TRP A 70 -12.28 -7.27 18.28
CA TRP A 70 -11.78 -5.98 18.77
C TRP A 70 -11.52 -4.95 17.66
N SER A 71 -11.22 -5.41 16.46
CA SER A 71 -11.09 -4.56 15.27
C SER A 71 -12.42 -4.27 14.58
N LEU A 72 -13.47 -4.99 14.95
CA LEU A 72 -14.82 -4.85 14.40
C LEU A 72 -15.76 -4.01 15.29
N ASP A 73 -15.42 -3.81 16.56
CA ASP A 73 -16.22 -3.09 17.54
C ASP A 73 -15.69 -1.67 17.73
N GLN A 74 -16.53 -0.69 17.37
CA GLN A 74 -16.23 0.74 17.54
C GLN A 74 -16.02 1.14 19.00
N GLU A 75 -16.70 0.50 19.93
CA GLU A 75 -16.66 0.81 21.36
C GLU A 75 -15.49 0.12 22.09
N ASN A 76 -14.70 -0.69 21.36
CA ASN A 76 -13.56 -1.37 21.95
C ASN A 76 -12.43 -0.37 22.26
N ASP A 77 -11.98 -0.38 23.51
CA ASP A 77 -10.87 0.46 24.03
C ASP A 77 -9.51 -0.27 24.10
N ARG A 78 -9.47 -1.56 23.74
CA ARG A 78 -8.27 -2.38 23.71
C ARG A 78 -7.59 -2.33 22.35
N GLN A 79 -6.26 -2.50 22.34
CA GLN A 79 -5.50 -2.57 21.10
C GLN A 79 -5.91 -3.81 20.28
N PRO A 80 -6.49 -3.64 19.07
CA PRO A 80 -7.04 -4.75 18.30
C PRO A 80 -6.02 -5.50 17.43
N TYR A 81 -4.73 -5.24 17.62
CA TYR A 81 -3.62 -5.88 16.93
C TYR A 81 -2.47 -6.13 17.91
N SER A 82 -1.65 -7.10 17.59
CA SER A 82 -0.36 -7.31 18.25
C SER A 82 0.77 -6.62 17.51
N GLU A 83 1.84 -6.28 18.22
CA GLU A 83 3.02 -5.61 17.67
C GLU A 83 4.24 -6.48 17.80
N TYR A 84 4.98 -6.63 16.70
CA TYR A 84 6.22 -7.38 16.64
C TYR A 84 7.38 -6.53 16.18
N THR A 85 8.55 -6.83 16.68
CA THR A 85 9.82 -6.25 16.22
C THR A 85 10.53 -7.27 15.32
N LEU A 86 10.98 -6.78 14.17
CA LEU A 86 11.72 -7.55 13.18
C LEU A 86 13.15 -7.01 13.14
N ASP A 87 14.13 -7.90 13.39
CA ASP A 87 15.56 -7.63 13.18
C ASP A 87 16.01 -8.39 11.93
N ILE A 88 16.43 -7.66 10.90
CA ILE A 88 16.72 -8.19 9.57
C ILE A 88 18.17 -7.93 9.23
N SER A 89 18.89 -8.97 8.83
CA SER A 89 20.29 -8.89 8.42
C SER A 89 20.54 -9.75 7.17
N ALA A 90 21.44 -9.29 6.31
CA ALA A 90 21.91 -10.05 5.15
C ALA A 90 23.36 -9.69 4.83
N PRO A 91 24.18 -10.64 4.35
CA PRO A 91 25.57 -10.37 3.99
C PRO A 91 25.68 -9.27 2.91
N GLY A 92 26.46 -8.24 3.18
CA GLY A 92 26.69 -7.13 2.25
C GLY A 92 25.61 -6.04 2.28
N PHE A 93 24.71 -6.07 3.27
CA PHE A 93 23.67 -5.05 3.50
C PHE A 93 23.75 -4.47 4.90
N GLU A 94 23.23 -3.25 5.06
CA GLU A 94 22.99 -2.64 6.37
C GLU A 94 21.86 -3.40 7.09
N THR A 95 21.93 -3.48 8.41
CA THR A 95 20.87 -4.11 9.21
C THR A 95 19.63 -3.21 9.27
N VAL A 96 18.45 -3.83 9.36
CA VAL A 96 17.18 -3.12 9.47
C VAL A 96 16.43 -3.64 10.68
N ARG A 97 15.98 -2.73 11.55
CA ARG A 97 15.05 -3.01 12.65
C ARG A 97 13.73 -2.30 12.40
N ILE A 98 12.63 -3.05 12.44
CA ILE A 98 11.27 -2.50 12.36
C ILE A 98 10.54 -2.88 13.63
N SER A 99 10.14 -1.88 14.41
CA SER A 99 9.41 -2.07 15.67
C SER A 99 7.97 -1.62 15.51
N GLY A 100 7.01 -2.45 15.95
CA GLY A 100 5.59 -2.16 15.85
C GLY A 100 4.92 -2.74 14.59
N THR A 101 5.50 -3.77 13.95
CA THR A 101 4.82 -4.49 12.87
C THR A 101 3.50 -5.07 13.40
N GLU A 102 2.38 -4.59 12.84
CA GLU A 102 1.03 -4.91 13.33
C GLU A 102 0.51 -6.21 12.72
N ILE A 103 -0.07 -7.06 13.57
CA ILE A 103 -0.73 -8.31 13.17
C ILE A 103 -2.18 -8.30 13.66
N LEU A 104 -3.10 -8.36 12.71
CA LEU A 104 -4.54 -8.54 12.95
C LEU A 104 -4.91 -10.03 12.85
N ALA A 105 -5.90 -10.44 13.64
CA ALA A 105 -6.43 -11.80 13.56
C ALA A 105 -6.97 -12.13 12.16
N ASN A 106 -6.84 -13.38 11.76
CA ASN A 106 -7.37 -13.93 10.50
C ASN A 106 -6.94 -13.17 9.23
N THR A 107 -5.90 -12.33 9.34
CA THR A 107 -5.44 -11.45 8.27
C THR A 107 -3.98 -11.69 7.96
N LYS A 108 -3.61 -11.62 6.68
CA LYS A 108 -2.22 -11.68 6.25
C LYS A 108 -1.63 -10.28 6.18
N ALA A 109 -0.62 -10.05 7.00
CA ALA A 109 0.26 -8.88 6.94
C ALA A 109 1.43 -9.14 5.98
N ILE A 110 1.86 -8.11 5.28
CA ILE A 110 3.00 -8.13 4.36
C ILE A 110 3.96 -7.03 4.78
N GLN A 111 5.16 -7.41 5.19
CA GLN A 111 6.24 -6.48 5.49
C GLN A 111 7.20 -6.43 4.31
N ASN A 112 7.20 -5.31 3.59
CA ASN A 112 8.20 -5.04 2.57
C ASN A 112 9.39 -4.32 3.20
N VAL A 113 10.60 -4.80 2.93
CA VAL A 113 11.85 -4.26 3.48
C VAL A 113 12.79 -3.95 2.33
N ARG A 114 13.38 -2.75 2.34
CA ARG A 114 14.38 -2.33 1.36
C ARG A 114 15.73 -2.16 2.05
N MET A 115 16.61 -3.13 1.87
CA MET A 115 17.95 -3.09 2.45
C MET A 115 18.93 -2.31 1.58
N ARG A 116 19.71 -1.44 2.21
CA ARG A 116 20.81 -0.73 1.55
C ARG A 116 22.04 -1.60 1.53
N PRO A 117 22.77 -1.72 0.39
CA PRO A 117 24.08 -2.34 0.41
C PRO A 117 25.01 -1.59 1.38
N SER A 118 25.74 -2.34 2.21
CA SER A 118 26.69 -1.75 3.14
C SER A 118 27.93 -1.26 2.39
N ASP A 119 28.32 -0.01 2.58
CA ASP A 119 29.63 0.49 2.19
C ASP A 119 30.69 -0.13 3.12
N GLN A 120 31.80 -0.59 2.54
CA GLN A 120 32.85 -1.37 3.19
C GLN A 120 33.17 -0.91 4.62
N GLY A 121 32.69 -1.66 5.61
CA GLY A 121 33.11 -1.57 7.02
C GLY A 121 32.29 -0.68 7.94
N ARG A 122 31.16 -0.15 7.55
CA ARG A 122 30.17 0.48 8.44
C ARG A 122 28.95 -0.40 8.57
N GLU A 123 28.77 -0.98 9.74
CA GLU A 123 27.49 -1.56 10.14
C GLU A 123 26.59 -0.41 10.62
N GLU A 124 25.80 0.15 9.72
CA GLU A 124 24.75 1.09 10.11
C GLU A 124 23.44 0.31 10.31
N GLU A 125 22.78 0.54 11.42
CA GLU A 125 21.47 -0.01 11.73
C GLU A 125 20.41 1.02 11.36
N ASN A 126 19.49 0.65 10.45
CA ASN A 126 18.33 1.45 10.12
C ASN A 126 17.16 1.03 11.01
N VAL A 127 16.71 1.94 11.88
CA VAL A 127 15.62 1.66 12.83
C VAL A 127 14.37 2.42 12.41
N PHE A 128 13.27 1.69 12.24
CA PHE A 128 11.94 2.23 11.97
C PHE A 128 11.01 1.86 13.12
N VAL A 129 10.15 2.81 13.49
CA VAL A 129 9.12 2.60 14.52
C VAL A 129 7.76 2.90 13.91
N ILE A 130 6.88 1.91 13.94
CA ILE A 130 5.49 2.05 13.52
C ILE A 130 4.69 2.51 14.76
N PRO A 131 4.15 3.75 14.77
CA PRO A 131 3.32 4.23 15.85
C PRO A 131 1.93 3.58 15.81
N ALA A 132 1.16 3.78 16.88
CA ALA A 132 -0.19 3.25 16.99
C ALA A 132 -1.08 3.61 15.78
N HIS A 133 -1.92 2.66 15.37
CA HIS A 133 -2.90 2.80 14.30
C HIS A 133 -3.84 3.99 14.52
N THR A 134 -4.29 4.69 13.46
CA THR A 134 -5.10 5.92 13.61
C THR A 134 -6.45 5.69 14.30
N LEU A 135 -7.04 4.51 14.14
CA LEU A 135 -8.29 4.16 14.84
C LEU A 135 -8.11 3.79 16.32
N TYR A 136 -6.87 3.62 16.78
CA TYR A 136 -6.55 3.30 18.17
C TYR A 136 -5.79 4.41 18.87
N GLY A 137 -4.83 5.06 18.19
CA GLY A 137 -4.02 6.14 18.73
C GLY A 137 -4.75 7.50 18.74
N ASP A 138 -4.19 8.46 19.47
CA ASP A 138 -4.71 9.83 19.51
C ASP A 138 -4.07 10.67 18.41
N TYR A 139 -4.89 11.18 17.50
CA TYR A 139 -4.48 12.00 16.37
C TYR A 139 -5.27 13.31 16.34
N PRO A 140 -4.67 14.42 15.84
CA PRO A 140 -5.38 15.69 15.74
C PRO A 140 -6.48 15.63 14.69
N PRO A 141 -7.56 16.43 14.85
CA PRO A 141 -8.58 16.57 13.84
C PRO A 141 -7.99 17.14 12.54
N LYS A 142 -8.56 16.71 11.41
CA LYS A 142 -8.17 17.22 10.09
C LYS A 142 -8.66 18.66 9.89
N ILE A 143 -7.82 19.50 9.30
CA ILE A 143 -8.17 20.87 8.93
C ILE A 143 -9.12 20.83 7.73
N ALA A 144 -10.29 21.48 7.87
CA ALA A 144 -11.29 21.53 6.81
C ALA A 144 -10.82 22.34 5.60
N GLU A 145 -11.04 21.79 4.42
CA GLU A 145 -10.73 22.43 3.14
C GLU A 145 -11.91 22.30 2.16
N GLU A 146 -11.95 23.17 1.15
CA GLU A 146 -12.95 23.07 0.06
C GLU A 146 -12.77 21.75 -0.71
N GLU A 147 -13.90 21.09 -0.99
CA GLU A 147 -13.93 19.84 -1.75
C GLU A 147 -13.36 19.98 -3.16
N ILE A 148 -13.73 21.06 -3.83
CA ILE A 148 -13.20 21.47 -5.13
C ILE A 148 -12.36 22.71 -4.92
N LYS A 149 -11.06 22.62 -5.18
CA LYS A 149 -10.16 23.77 -5.10
C LYS A 149 -10.47 24.73 -6.22
N PRO A 150 -10.57 26.06 -5.96
CA PRO A 150 -10.76 27.04 -7.02
C PRO A 150 -9.61 26.93 -8.03
N VAL A 151 -9.97 26.72 -9.30
CA VAL A 151 -9.00 26.73 -10.42
C VAL A 151 -8.74 28.19 -10.74
N ASN A 152 -7.51 28.62 -10.63
CA ASN A 152 -7.17 29.99 -10.36
C ASN A 152 -7.31 30.99 -11.48
N GLU A 153 -7.86 32.10 -11.09
CA GLU A 153 -7.57 33.45 -11.63
C GLU A 153 -6.13 33.93 -11.26
N THR A 154 -5.38 33.20 -10.40
CA THR A 154 -4.07 33.60 -9.83
C THR A 154 -2.86 33.01 -10.53
N GLY A 155 -3.04 32.18 -11.58
CA GLY A 155 -1.92 31.61 -12.35
C GLY A 155 -1.28 30.36 -11.73
N GLU A 156 -1.94 29.71 -10.78
CA GLU A 156 -1.50 28.44 -10.22
C GLU A 156 -1.52 27.32 -11.28
N ILE A 157 -0.55 26.43 -11.19
CA ILE A 157 -0.43 25.29 -12.10
C ILE A 157 -1.47 24.24 -11.70
N VAL A 158 -2.34 23.89 -12.64
CA VAL A 158 -3.28 22.78 -12.51
C VAL A 158 -3.08 21.85 -13.69
N LEU A 159 -3.04 20.56 -13.46
CA LEU A 159 -2.90 19.60 -14.55
C LEU A 159 -4.11 19.63 -15.47
N SER A 160 -3.91 19.48 -16.78
CA SER A 160 -4.99 19.49 -17.77
C SER A 160 -5.88 18.24 -17.75
N ARG A 161 -5.38 17.18 -17.11
CA ARG A 161 -6.03 15.86 -16.96
C ARG A 161 -5.59 15.21 -15.66
N VAL A 162 -6.37 14.24 -15.19
CA VAL A 162 -6.00 13.43 -14.02
C VAL A 162 -4.98 12.39 -14.44
N VAL A 163 -3.87 12.39 -13.74
CA VAL A 163 -2.72 11.49 -13.98
C VAL A 163 -2.44 10.75 -12.68
N VAL A 164 -2.33 9.44 -12.73
CA VAL A 164 -1.74 8.65 -11.65
C VAL A 164 -0.22 8.81 -11.75
N PRO A 165 0.44 9.44 -10.79
CA PRO A 165 1.88 9.65 -10.83
C PRO A 165 2.62 8.34 -10.55
N GLU A 166 3.86 8.22 -11.00
CA GLU A 166 4.71 7.09 -10.63
C GLU A 166 5.08 7.15 -9.14
N TYR A 167 5.44 8.34 -8.67
CA TYR A 167 5.84 8.59 -7.29
C TYR A 167 5.01 9.71 -6.65
N ILE A 168 4.79 9.54 -5.36
CA ILE A 168 4.33 10.59 -4.44
C ILE A 168 5.53 11.04 -3.61
N VAL A 169 5.76 12.33 -3.51
CA VAL A 169 6.74 12.88 -2.57
C VAL A 169 6.03 13.17 -1.26
N VAL A 170 6.30 12.35 -0.25
CA VAL A 170 5.70 12.44 1.08
C VAL A 170 6.62 13.22 2.00
N HIS A 171 6.16 14.34 2.53
CA HIS A 171 6.81 15.09 3.58
C HIS A 171 6.41 14.51 4.93
N ASP A 172 7.36 13.88 5.65
CA ASP A 172 7.07 13.14 6.88
C ASP A 172 6.94 14.05 8.10
N GLY A 173 5.94 14.91 8.07
CA GLY A 173 5.66 15.88 9.10
C GLY A 173 4.55 16.85 8.73
N SER A 174 4.42 17.94 9.49
CA SER A 174 3.53 19.04 9.11
C SER A 174 4.13 19.86 7.97
N PRO A 175 3.33 20.57 7.15
CA PRO A 175 3.86 21.29 5.98
C PRO A 175 4.95 22.32 6.28
N ARG A 176 5.03 22.83 7.53
CA ARG A 176 6.00 23.85 7.95
C ARG A 176 7.21 23.29 8.69
N ASP A 177 7.28 21.99 8.86
CA ASP A 177 8.41 21.35 9.54
C ASP A 177 9.58 21.20 8.56
N SER A 178 10.49 22.15 8.57
CA SER A 178 11.66 22.15 7.70
C SER A 178 12.71 21.07 8.06
N THR A 179 12.50 20.33 9.13
CA THR A 179 13.38 19.23 9.56
C THR A 179 12.88 17.86 9.09
N ALA A 180 11.63 17.81 8.64
CA ALA A 180 11.01 16.58 8.16
C ALA A 180 11.61 16.10 6.84
N THR A 181 11.75 14.78 6.71
CA THR A 181 12.32 14.14 5.53
C THR A 181 11.27 14.02 4.43
N ASN A 182 11.68 14.24 3.17
CA ASN A 182 10.87 13.96 1.99
C ASN A 182 11.17 12.55 1.48
N TYR A 183 10.15 11.70 1.43
CA TYR A 183 10.24 10.34 0.90
C TYR A 183 9.62 10.24 -0.49
N TYR A 184 10.33 9.62 -1.43
CA TYR A 184 9.83 9.29 -2.77
C TYR A 184 9.21 7.90 -2.73
N VAL A 185 7.88 7.82 -2.75
CA VAL A 185 7.12 6.58 -2.58
C VAL A 185 6.32 6.31 -3.85
N LYS A 186 6.35 5.08 -4.36
CA LYS A 186 5.48 4.70 -5.49
C LYS A 186 4.01 4.91 -5.11
N TYR A 187 3.21 5.42 -6.05
CA TYR A 187 1.82 5.79 -5.78
C TYR A 187 1.02 4.67 -5.12
N LYS A 188 1.06 3.44 -5.66
CA LYS A 188 0.33 2.31 -5.06
C LYS A 188 0.85 1.94 -3.67
N ASP A 189 2.16 1.98 -3.46
CA ASP A 189 2.76 1.70 -2.14
C ASP A 189 2.33 2.77 -1.13
N TYR A 190 2.24 4.03 -1.56
CA TYR A 190 1.70 5.11 -0.72
C TYR A 190 0.24 4.83 -0.30
N ILE A 191 -0.65 4.51 -1.26
CA ILE A 191 -2.06 4.23 -0.96
C ILE A 191 -2.21 3.01 -0.05
N LYS A 192 -1.46 1.91 -0.31
CA LYS A 192 -1.49 0.71 0.54
C LYS A 192 -1.05 1.01 1.97
N ASN A 193 0.01 1.80 2.13
CA ASN A 193 0.52 2.23 3.43
C ASN A 193 -0.50 3.07 4.19
N VAL A 194 -1.04 4.12 3.55
CA VAL A 194 -2.07 4.98 4.15
C VAL A 194 -3.30 4.17 4.55
N ALA A 195 -3.87 3.38 3.65
CA ALA A 195 -5.06 2.59 3.96
C ALA A 195 -4.81 1.59 5.10
N SER A 196 -3.63 0.95 5.13
CA SER A 196 -3.24 0.07 6.24
C SER A 196 -2.98 0.80 7.56
N SER A 197 -2.78 2.11 7.53
CA SER A 197 -2.61 2.95 8.73
C SER A 197 -3.91 3.55 9.23
N GLU A 198 -4.95 3.57 8.39
CA GLU A 198 -6.16 4.36 8.64
C GLU A 198 -7.45 3.52 8.77
N ILE A 199 -7.46 2.26 8.28
CA ILE A 199 -8.60 1.34 8.44
C ILE A 199 -8.11 -0.07 8.78
N TYR A 200 -8.95 -0.86 9.43
CA TYR A 200 -8.62 -2.25 9.70
C TYR A 200 -8.93 -3.15 8.49
N ALA A 201 -8.00 -4.05 8.19
CA ALA A 201 -8.12 -4.99 7.07
C ALA A 201 -9.15 -6.12 7.30
N THR A 202 -9.66 -6.24 8.52
CA THR A 202 -10.74 -7.14 8.94
C THR A 202 -12.14 -6.63 8.54
N TRP A 203 -12.24 -5.37 8.11
CA TRP A 203 -13.53 -4.76 7.76
C TRP A 203 -14.10 -5.34 6.46
N PRO A 204 -15.44 -5.22 6.24
CA PRO A 204 -16.06 -5.68 4.99
C PRO A 204 -15.39 -5.11 3.73
N GLU A 205 -15.28 -5.91 2.68
CA GLU A 205 -14.61 -5.51 1.44
C GLU A 205 -15.15 -4.20 0.85
N ASN A 206 -16.49 -4.01 0.86
CA ASN A 206 -17.10 -2.77 0.38
C ASN A 206 -16.71 -1.54 1.20
N THR A 207 -16.49 -1.71 2.51
CA THR A 207 -15.95 -0.65 3.38
C THR A 207 -14.51 -0.34 3.03
N ILE A 208 -13.68 -1.36 2.85
CA ILE A 208 -12.27 -1.17 2.42
C ILE A 208 -12.24 -0.44 1.08
N ARG A 209 -13.04 -0.86 0.09
CA ARG A 209 -13.16 -0.22 -1.23
C ARG A 209 -13.57 1.25 -1.13
N ALA A 210 -14.56 1.58 -0.31
CA ALA A 210 -15.02 2.96 -0.14
C ALA A 210 -13.92 3.86 0.47
N ASN A 211 -13.23 3.39 1.50
CA ASN A 211 -12.13 4.13 2.13
C ASN A 211 -10.92 4.27 1.19
N VAL A 212 -10.54 3.21 0.47
CA VAL A 212 -9.44 3.25 -0.52
C VAL A 212 -9.75 4.25 -1.63
N LEU A 213 -10.98 4.26 -2.17
CA LEU A 213 -11.41 5.24 -3.17
C LEU A 213 -11.35 6.68 -2.64
N ALA A 214 -11.75 6.89 -1.38
CA ALA A 214 -11.64 8.20 -0.74
C ALA A 214 -10.17 8.63 -0.61
N ILE A 215 -9.29 7.77 -0.12
CA ILE A 215 -7.85 8.03 0.00
C ILE A 215 -7.23 8.37 -1.36
N MET A 216 -7.59 7.60 -2.41
CA MET A 216 -7.08 7.84 -3.77
C MET A 216 -7.58 9.16 -4.36
N SER A 217 -8.86 9.46 -4.21
CA SER A 217 -9.44 10.72 -4.70
C SER A 217 -8.78 11.93 -4.02
N PHE A 218 -8.61 11.87 -2.71
CA PHE A 218 -7.88 12.89 -1.95
C PHE A 218 -6.45 13.07 -2.48
N THR A 219 -5.72 11.97 -2.62
CA THR A 219 -4.33 11.99 -3.10
C THR A 219 -4.24 12.57 -4.52
N LEU A 220 -5.12 12.12 -5.43
CA LEU A 220 -5.14 12.62 -6.80
C LEU A 220 -5.63 14.08 -6.89
N ASN A 221 -6.42 14.57 -5.93
CA ASN A 221 -6.71 16.01 -5.82
C ASN A 221 -5.43 16.79 -5.52
N ARG A 222 -4.59 16.34 -4.57
CA ARG A 222 -3.31 16.98 -4.23
C ARG A 222 -2.36 17.03 -5.44
N VAL A 223 -2.31 15.93 -6.20
CA VAL A 223 -1.50 15.84 -7.44
C VAL A 223 -2.07 16.78 -8.51
N TYR A 224 -3.37 16.69 -8.79
CA TYR A 224 -4.02 17.45 -9.86
C TYR A 224 -3.91 18.97 -9.66
N THR A 225 -4.05 19.42 -8.42
CA THR A 225 -4.02 20.84 -8.05
C THR A 225 -2.62 21.35 -7.76
N GLU A 226 -1.59 20.52 -7.81
CA GLU A 226 -0.23 20.87 -7.39
C GLU A 226 -0.21 21.64 -6.04
N TRP A 227 -1.07 21.18 -5.10
CA TRP A 227 -1.49 21.93 -3.91
C TRP A 227 -0.36 22.51 -3.06
N TYR A 228 0.66 21.70 -2.80
CA TYR A 228 1.81 22.14 -2.01
C TYR A 228 2.85 22.86 -2.88
N ARG A 229 3.07 22.42 -4.12
CA ARG A 229 4.04 23.03 -5.04
C ARG A 229 3.64 24.45 -5.41
N ASN A 230 2.35 24.74 -5.59
CA ASN A 230 1.84 26.10 -5.80
C ASN A 230 2.04 27.00 -4.58
N LYS A 231 2.35 26.45 -3.41
CA LYS A 231 2.69 27.19 -2.18
C LYS A 231 4.20 27.26 -1.92
N GLY A 232 5.02 26.82 -2.90
CA GLY A 232 6.48 26.87 -2.82
C GLY A 232 7.13 25.71 -2.08
N TYR A 233 6.40 24.63 -1.81
CA TYR A 233 6.96 23.40 -1.25
C TYR A 233 7.42 22.45 -2.37
N ASP A 234 8.34 21.55 -2.04
CA ASP A 234 8.93 20.55 -2.96
C ASP A 234 8.36 19.13 -2.81
N PHE A 235 7.21 18.99 -2.14
CA PHE A 235 6.53 17.72 -1.90
C PHE A 235 5.08 17.73 -2.43
N THR A 236 4.51 16.53 -2.57
CA THR A 236 3.16 16.32 -3.06
C THR A 236 2.11 16.33 -1.95
N ILE A 237 2.44 15.71 -0.80
CA ILE A 237 1.52 15.45 0.30
C ILE A 237 2.32 15.30 1.60
N THR A 238 1.64 15.41 2.74
CA THR A 238 2.26 15.24 4.06
C THR A 238 1.83 13.92 4.73
N SER A 239 2.59 13.46 5.73
CA SER A 239 2.20 12.36 6.62
C SER A 239 1.34 12.80 7.80
N SER A 240 1.02 14.09 7.88
CA SER A 240 0.24 14.67 8.99
C SER A 240 -1.26 14.48 8.80
N THR A 241 -1.91 13.78 9.73
CA THR A 241 -3.37 13.55 9.72
C THR A 241 -4.19 14.84 9.82
N ALA A 242 -3.61 15.92 10.35
CA ALA A 242 -4.28 17.23 10.39
C ALA A 242 -4.44 17.84 8.99
N PHE A 243 -3.54 17.57 8.07
CA PHE A 243 -3.52 18.14 6.72
C PHE A 243 -3.90 17.12 5.65
N ASP A 244 -3.35 15.91 5.74
CA ASP A 244 -3.50 14.90 4.70
C ASP A 244 -3.76 13.51 5.34
N HIS A 245 -2.89 12.55 5.11
CA HIS A 245 -3.07 11.15 5.51
C HIS A 245 -1.99 10.67 6.47
N LYS A 246 -2.27 9.62 7.24
CA LYS A 246 -1.24 8.93 8.00
C LYS A 246 -0.45 7.99 7.08
N TRP A 247 0.73 8.42 6.71
CA TRP A 247 1.74 7.59 6.07
C TRP A 247 2.90 7.35 7.06
N ILE A 248 3.46 6.14 7.08
CA ILE A 248 4.49 5.73 8.03
C ILE A 248 5.61 5.03 7.27
N PRO A 249 6.89 5.44 7.42
CA PRO A 249 8.02 4.73 6.81
C PRO A 249 8.04 3.25 7.21
N GLU A 250 8.29 2.35 6.23
CA GLU A 250 8.46 0.91 6.43
C GLU A 250 7.29 0.20 7.15
N ARG A 251 6.08 0.81 7.17
CA ARG A 251 4.89 0.18 7.72
C ARG A 251 4.52 -1.09 6.93
N ASN A 252 4.18 -2.19 7.64
CA ASN A 252 3.57 -3.35 7.01
C ASN A 252 2.19 -3.01 6.42
N ILE A 253 1.86 -3.65 5.33
CA ILE A 253 0.54 -3.55 4.70
C ILE A 253 -0.26 -4.84 4.91
N PHE A 254 -1.55 -4.80 4.65
CA PHE A 254 -2.42 -5.97 4.76
C PHE A 254 -2.89 -6.44 3.39
N GLU A 255 -2.91 -7.75 3.16
CA GLU A 255 -3.24 -8.36 1.86
C GLU A 255 -4.62 -7.93 1.33
N PRO A 256 -5.72 -7.93 2.12
CA PRO A 256 -7.04 -7.50 1.63
C PRO A 256 -7.03 -6.06 1.11
N ILE A 257 -6.38 -5.15 1.83
CA ILE A 257 -6.21 -3.75 1.41
C ILE A 257 -5.35 -3.66 0.15
N SER A 258 -4.24 -4.40 0.11
CA SER A 258 -3.32 -4.42 -1.03
C SER A 258 -4.02 -4.86 -2.32
N GLN A 259 -4.87 -5.88 -2.24
CA GLN A 259 -5.63 -6.39 -3.40
C GLN A 259 -6.64 -5.36 -3.91
N VAL A 260 -7.36 -4.68 -3.02
CA VAL A 260 -8.30 -3.61 -3.39
C VAL A 260 -7.58 -2.44 -4.06
N VAL A 261 -6.44 -2.02 -3.52
CA VAL A 261 -5.63 -0.94 -4.13
C VAL A 261 -5.15 -1.35 -5.52
N ASP A 262 -4.65 -2.57 -5.69
CA ASP A 262 -4.17 -3.04 -7.01
C ASP A 262 -5.30 -3.13 -8.05
N GLU A 263 -6.55 -3.29 -7.62
CA GLU A 263 -7.71 -3.28 -8.49
C GLU A 263 -8.14 -1.87 -8.89
N LEU A 264 -8.14 -0.93 -7.95
CA LEU A 264 -8.79 0.38 -8.08
C LEU A 264 -7.80 1.55 -8.30
N PHE A 265 -6.50 1.33 -8.32
CA PHE A 265 -5.48 2.37 -8.16
C PHE A 265 -5.56 3.56 -9.13
N ALA A 266 -6.28 3.45 -10.23
CA ALA A 266 -6.50 4.55 -11.17
C ALA A 266 -7.85 5.25 -11.00
N ASP A 267 -8.69 4.79 -10.07
CA ASP A 267 -10.03 5.34 -9.89
C ASP A 267 -10.03 6.50 -8.88
N TYR A 268 -10.93 7.43 -9.09
CA TYR A 268 -11.13 8.60 -8.24
C TYR A 268 -12.58 9.08 -8.30
N LEU A 269 -12.94 9.91 -7.33
CA LEU A 269 -14.29 10.48 -7.23
C LEU A 269 -14.33 11.88 -7.87
N SER A 270 -15.41 12.16 -8.58
CA SER A 270 -15.62 13.45 -9.27
C SER A 270 -17.06 13.92 -9.21
N ARG A 271 -17.26 15.21 -9.46
CA ARG A 271 -18.56 15.85 -9.67
C ARG A 271 -18.90 15.95 -11.15
N PRO A 272 -20.20 16.00 -11.53
CA PRO A 272 -20.60 16.27 -12.90
C PRO A 272 -19.94 17.55 -13.45
N ASN A 273 -19.38 17.44 -14.65
CA ASN A 273 -18.73 18.57 -15.36
C ASN A 273 -17.48 19.15 -14.66
N VAL A 274 -16.96 18.49 -13.62
CA VAL A 274 -15.72 18.88 -12.94
C VAL A 274 -14.66 17.80 -13.21
N ARG A 275 -13.52 18.20 -13.79
CA ARG A 275 -12.40 17.26 -14.05
C ARG A 275 -11.58 16.96 -12.82
N GLN A 276 -11.53 17.89 -11.89
CA GLN A 276 -10.77 17.78 -10.66
C GLN A 276 -11.30 16.61 -9.80
N PRO A 277 -10.43 15.69 -9.32
CA PRO A 277 -10.81 14.76 -8.27
C PRO A 277 -11.32 15.52 -7.05
N ILE A 278 -12.40 15.07 -6.42
CA ILE A 278 -12.88 15.70 -5.18
C ILE A 278 -11.92 15.43 -4.03
N LEU A 279 -11.73 16.44 -3.18
CA LEU A 279 -10.95 16.29 -1.95
C LEU A 279 -11.83 15.60 -0.90
N THR A 280 -11.76 14.30 -0.86
CA THR A 280 -12.55 13.43 0.01
C THR A 280 -11.99 13.41 1.42
N GLN A 281 -12.24 14.45 2.20
CA GLN A 281 -11.87 14.47 3.61
C GLN A 281 -12.72 13.48 4.42
N TYR A 282 -12.10 12.89 5.45
CA TYR A 282 -12.73 11.93 6.36
C TYR A 282 -12.07 11.99 7.75
N CYS A 283 -12.71 11.36 8.74
CA CYS A 283 -12.15 11.14 10.07
C CYS A 283 -12.61 9.78 10.60
N ASP A 284 -12.13 9.38 11.77
CA ASP A 284 -12.54 8.12 12.39
C ASP A 284 -14.05 8.10 12.78
N GLY A 285 -14.59 9.24 13.18
CA GLY A 285 -15.98 9.39 13.58
C GLY A 285 -16.25 8.95 15.03
N GLN A 286 -15.21 8.70 15.82
CA GLN A 286 -15.29 8.32 17.22
C GLN A 286 -14.45 9.25 18.11
N ARG A 287 -13.14 9.24 17.93
CA ARG A 287 -12.18 10.09 18.67
C ARG A 287 -12.14 11.50 18.13
N VAL A 288 -12.34 11.63 16.83
CA VAL A 288 -12.40 12.89 16.10
C VAL A 288 -13.77 13.07 15.45
N SER A 289 -14.45 14.16 15.77
CA SER A 289 -15.67 14.59 15.09
C SER A 289 -15.31 15.36 13.83
N CYS A 290 -15.99 15.08 12.71
CA CYS A 290 -15.79 15.77 11.45
C CYS A 290 -17.10 16.31 10.85
N PRO A 291 -17.06 17.47 10.17
CA PRO A 291 -18.24 18.09 9.60
C PRO A 291 -18.63 17.42 8.29
N ASN A 292 -19.74 16.72 8.22
CA ASN A 292 -20.34 16.16 6.99
C ASN A 292 -19.39 15.39 6.04
N TRP A 293 -18.28 14.87 6.58
CA TRP A 293 -17.36 14.00 5.85
C TRP A 293 -17.64 12.54 6.15
N MET A 294 -17.07 11.66 5.35
CA MET A 294 -17.11 10.25 5.64
C MET A 294 -16.44 9.96 6.99
N THR A 295 -17.16 9.21 7.84
CA THR A 295 -16.56 8.64 9.04
C THR A 295 -16.15 7.20 8.76
N GLN A 296 -14.94 6.83 9.15
CA GLN A 296 -14.41 5.49 8.89
C GLN A 296 -15.28 4.42 9.58
N TRP A 297 -15.60 4.58 10.85
CA TRP A 297 -16.51 3.67 11.56
C TRP A 297 -17.93 3.69 11.00
N GLY A 298 -18.42 4.85 10.55
CA GLY A 298 -19.73 4.93 9.88
C GLY A 298 -19.74 4.21 8.55
N SER A 299 -18.65 4.29 7.78
CA SER A 299 -18.51 3.53 6.52
C SER A 299 -18.53 2.01 6.78
N LYS A 300 -17.90 1.57 7.90
CA LYS A 300 -17.96 0.17 8.32
C LYS A 300 -19.39 -0.24 8.68
N SER A 301 -20.10 0.58 9.45
CA SER A 301 -21.49 0.30 9.80
C SER A 301 -22.40 0.15 8.57
N LEU A 302 -22.20 0.97 7.53
CA LEU A 302 -22.94 0.82 6.27
C LEU A 302 -22.52 -0.44 5.51
N GLY A 303 -21.22 -0.78 5.50
CA GLY A 303 -20.71 -2.02 4.90
C GLY A 303 -21.30 -3.27 5.59
N ASP A 304 -21.40 -3.28 6.90
CA ASP A 304 -22.04 -4.37 7.66
C ASP A 304 -23.54 -4.54 7.31
N GLN A 305 -24.20 -3.45 6.91
CA GLN A 305 -25.58 -3.45 6.42
C GLN A 305 -25.70 -3.87 4.95
N GLY A 306 -24.57 -4.18 4.28
CA GLY A 306 -24.54 -4.65 2.90
C GLY A 306 -24.53 -3.56 1.83
N TYR A 307 -24.26 -2.31 2.21
CA TYR A 307 -24.10 -1.23 1.23
C TYR A 307 -22.87 -1.48 0.36
N SER A 308 -22.97 -1.23 -0.93
CA SER A 308 -21.85 -1.22 -1.85
C SER A 308 -20.93 -0.04 -1.62
N ALA A 309 -19.69 -0.09 -2.11
CA ALA A 309 -18.74 1.01 -1.95
C ALA A 309 -19.26 2.34 -2.49
N ILE A 310 -19.95 2.33 -3.65
CA ILE A 310 -20.52 3.56 -4.24
C ILE A 310 -21.68 4.12 -3.40
N GLU A 311 -22.50 3.27 -2.81
CA GLU A 311 -23.59 3.71 -1.93
C GLU A 311 -23.04 4.30 -0.63
N ILE A 312 -22.00 3.68 -0.03
CA ILE A 312 -21.29 4.23 1.13
C ILE A 312 -20.74 5.64 0.80
N LEU A 313 -20.05 5.77 -0.32
CA LEU A 313 -19.46 7.05 -0.74
C LEU A 313 -20.54 8.12 -1.01
N ARG A 314 -21.64 7.76 -1.68
CA ARG A 314 -22.75 8.68 -1.94
C ARG A 314 -23.48 9.11 -0.69
N TYR A 315 -23.58 8.24 0.32
CA TYR A 315 -24.17 8.60 1.62
C TYR A 315 -23.47 9.82 2.25
N TYR A 316 -22.13 9.92 2.09
CA TYR A 316 -21.33 11.01 2.67
C TYR A 316 -21.05 12.15 1.71
N TYR A 317 -20.77 11.85 0.46
CA TYR A 317 -20.35 12.86 -0.53
C TYR A 317 -21.44 13.26 -1.52
N GLY A 318 -22.66 12.71 -1.38
CA GLY A 318 -23.84 13.07 -2.18
C GLY A 318 -24.06 12.21 -3.42
N ASP A 319 -25.33 12.14 -3.86
CA ASP A 319 -25.79 11.24 -4.92
C ASP A 319 -25.25 11.58 -6.32
N ASP A 320 -24.82 12.81 -6.53
CA ASP A 320 -24.27 13.30 -7.79
C ASP A 320 -22.76 12.97 -7.96
N MET A 321 -22.15 12.35 -6.95
CA MET A 321 -20.78 11.85 -7.03
C MET A 321 -20.72 10.56 -7.85
N TYR A 322 -19.70 10.42 -8.69
CA TYR A 322 -19.43 9.22 -9.47
C TYR A 322 -17.94 8.87 -9.50
N ILE A 323 -17.65 7.60 -9.81
CA ILE A 323 -16.29 7.08 -9.93
C ILE A 323 -15.81 7.27 -11.37
N ASN A 324 -14.64 7.85 -11.54
CA ASN A 324 -13.93 7.99 -12.79
C ASN A 324 -12.59 7.24 -12.73
N THR A 325 -12.03 6.94 -13.89
CA THR A 325 -10.69 6.35 -14.02
C THR A 325 -9.74 7.37 -14.65
N ALA A 326 -8.55 7.50 -14.12
CA ALA A 326 -7.52 8.41 -14.64
C ALA A 326 -7.13 8.04 -16.08
N GLN A 327 -6.95 9.06 -16.91
CA GLN A 327 -6.64 8.89 -18.33
C GLN A 327 -5.19 8.46 -18.58
N GLU A 328 -4.31 8.73 -17.64
CA GLU A 328 -2.88 8.48 -17.76
C GLU A 328 -2.31 7.90 -16.47
N ILE A 329 -1.46 6.90 -16.63
CA ILE A 329 -0.69 6.28 -15.57
C ILE A 329 0.78 6.45 -15.95
N SER A 330 1.53 7.19 -15.14
CA SER A 330 2.95 7.45 -15.37
C SER A 330 3.82 6.25 -14.98
N GLY A 331 5.05 6.21 -15.50
CA GLY A 331 6.06 5.21 -15.11
C GLY A 331 5.81 3.79 -15.63
N ILE A 332 4.93 3.60 -16.61
CA ILE A 332 4.65 2.30 -17.22
C ILE A 332 5.01 2.28 -18.70
N PRO A 333 5.64 1.18 -19.19
CA PRO A 333 6.08 1.09 -20.59
C PRO A 333 4.93 0.91 -21.58
N SER A 334 3.76 0.47 -21.14
CA SER A 334 2.63 0.21 -22.03
C SER A 334 1.30 0.16 -21.30
N SER A 335 0.30 0.78 -21.90
CA SER A 335 -1.08 0.76 -21.42
C SER A 335 -1.70 -0.64 -21.48
N TRP A 336 -2.64 -0.88 -20.57
CA TRP A 336 -3.54 -2.03 -20.57
C TRP A 336 -4.20 -2.22 -21.93
N PRO A 337 -4.30 -3.49 -22.46
CA PRO A 337 -4.93 -3.76 -23.75
C PRO A 337 -6.45 -3.54 -23.78
N GLY A 338 -7.11 -3.36 -22.63
CA GLY A 338 -8.56 -3.23 -22.53
C GLY A 338 -9.31 -4.55 -22.37
N TYR A 339 -8.61 -5.69 -22.33
CA TYR A 339 -9.19 -7.03 -22.14
C TYR A 339 -8.20 -7.97 -21.45
N THR A 340 -8.71 -8.95 -20.73
CA THR A 340 -7.91 -9.96 -20.04
C THR A 340 -7.18 -10.86 -21.03
N LEU A 341 -5.89 -11.12 -20.78
CA LEU A 341 -5.11 -12.11 -21.52
C LEU A 341 -5.19 -13.46 -20.81
N GLU A 342 -5.53 -14.50 -21.57
CA GLU A 342 -5.73 -15.87 -21.07
C GLU A 342 -5.39 -16.90 -22.16
N ILE A 343 -5.48 -18.19 -21.86
CA ILE A 343 -5.23 -19.25 -22.85
C ILE A 343 -6.06 -18.99 -24.10
N GLY A 344 -5.38 -18.97 -25.26
CA GLY A 344 -5.95 -18.66 -26.57
C GLY A 344 -5.80 -17.20 -26.99
N SER A 345 -5.44 -16.29 -26.10
CA SER A 345 -5.07 -14.92 -26.48
C SER A 345 -3.78 -14.93 -27.30
N SER A 346 -3.68 -14.03 -28.30
CA SER A 346 -2.49 -13.91 -29.15
C SER A 346 -2.26 -12.47 -29.61
N GLY A 347 -1.02 -12.18 -30.03
CA GLY A 347 -0.65 -10.90 -30.61
C GLY A 347 0.41 -10.14 -29.85
N GLN A 348 0.59 -8.86 -30.21
CA GLN A 348 1.69 -8.04 -29.71
C GLN A 348 1.65 -7.82 -28.19
N LYS A 349 0.48 -7.70 -27.60
CA LYS A 349 0.34 -7.51 -26.13
C LYS A 349 0.74 -8.77 -25.35
N VAL A 350 0.43 -9.96 -25.88
CA VAL A 350 0.92 -11.22 -25.29
C VAL A 350 2.44 -11.31 -25.40
N ARG A 351 3.01 -11.02 -26.58
CA ARG A 351 4.47 -10.99 -26.79
C ARG A 351 5.17 -10.04 -25.82
N GLN A 352 4.69 -8.83 -25.70
CA GLN A 352 5.23 -7.83 -24.76
C GLN A 352 5.20 -8.32 -23.32
N MET A 353 4.09 -8.89 -22.88
CA MET A 353 3.94 -9.45 -21.56
C MET A 353 4.92 -10.63 -21.32
N GLN A 354 5.10 -11.51 -22.29
CA GLN A 354 6.07 -12.61 -22.23
C GLN A 354 7.52 -12.10 -22.13
N GLU A 355 7.87 -11.03 -22.87
CA GLU A 355 9.18 -10.35 -22.77
C GLU A 355 9.40 -9.81 -21.37
N GLN A 356 8.42 -9.10 -20.80
CA GLN A 356 8.49 -8.54 -19.45
C GLN A 356 8.62 -9.64 -18.39
N LEU A 357 7.82 -10.70 -18.47
CA LEU A 357 7.92 -11.84 -17.56
C LEU A 357 9.30 -12.50 -17.59
N ASN A 358 9.92 -12.64 -18.77
CA ASN A 358 11.25 -13.24 -18.87
C ASN A 358 12.35 -12.35 -18.26
N VAL A 359 12.22 -11.04 -18.34
CA VAL A 359 13.13 -10.12 -17.64
C VAL A 359 12.94 -10.25 -16.12
N ILE A 360 11.71 -10.26 -15.66
CA ILE A 360 11.38 -10.46 -14.24
C ILE A 360 11.91 -11.81 -13.74
N ALA A 361 11.73 -12.88 -14.52
CA ALA A 361 12.25 -14.22 -14.20
C ALA A 361 13.80 -14.27 -14.11
N GLY A 362 14.49 -13.30 -14.66
CA GLY A 362 15.94 -13.12 -14.47
C GLY A 362 16.30 -12.71 -13.05
N ALA A 363 15.47 -11.87 -12.42
CA ALA A 363 15.63 -11.43 -11.03
C ALA A 363 14.93 -12.38 -10.03
N TYR A 364 13.84 -13.01 -10.45
CA TYR A 364 13.01 -13.93 -9.66
C TYR A 364 13.01 -15.34 -10.28
N PRO A 365 14.05 -16.17 -10.10
CA PRO A 365 14.22 -17.44 -10.80
C PRO A 365 13.13 -18.48 -10.57
N VAL A 366 12.33 -18.33 -9.52
CA VAL A 366 11.18 -19.18 -9.22
C VAL A 366 10.05 -19.01 -10.26
N ILE A 367 10.03 -17.90 -11.01
CA ILE A 367 9.10 -17.65 -12.09
C ILE A 367 9.65 -18.31 -13.37
N PRO A 368 8.94 -19.28 -13.97
CA PRO A 368 9.42 -19.96 -15.19
C PRO A 368 9.51 -18.98 -16.37
N LYS A 369 10.63 -19.03 -17.11
CA LYS A 369 10.74 -18.35 -18.40
C LYS A 369 9.85 -19.01 -19.45
N VAL A 370 9.33 -18.20 -20.36
CA VAL A 370 8.43 -18.63 -21.44
C VAL A 370 9.01 -18.31 -22.82
N THR A 371 8.54 -19.02 -23.84
CA THR A 371 8.84 -18.65 -25.24
C THR A 371 8.12 -17.36 -25.58
N VAL A 372 8.83 -16.40 -26.18
CA VAL A 372 8.27 -15.11 -26.63
C VAL A 372 7.72 -15.29 -28.06
N ASP A 373 6.59 -15.92 -28.18
CA ASP A 373 5.92 -16.22 -29.46
C ASP A 373 4.66 -15.38 -29.72
N GLY A 374 4.17 -14.68 -28.68
CA GLY A 374 2.93 -13.91 -28.73
C GLY A 374 1.69 -14.78 -28.66
N ILE A 375 1.79 -16.02 -28.17
CA ILE A 375 0.68 -16.95 -27.95
C ILE A 375 0.57 -17.26 -26.46
N TYR A 376 -0.60 -17.00 -25.89
CA TYR A 376 -0.88 -17.33 -24.50
C TYR A 376 -1.26 -18.81 -24.37
N GLY A 377 -0.27 -19.65 -24.17
CA GLY A 377 -0.42 -21.08 -23.98
C GLY A 377 -0.28 -21.52 -22.50
N PRO A 378 -0.34 -22.83 -22.21
CA PRO A 378 -0.23 -23.36 -20.85
C PRO A 378 1.08 -22.98 -20.14
N ALA A 379 2.21 -22.87 -20.84
CA ALA A 379 3.46 -22.44 -20.26
C ALA A 379 3.41 -20.98 -19.78
N THR A 380 2.75 -20.11 -20.57
CA THR A 380 2.53 -18.70 -20.21
C THR A 380 1.61 -18.60 -19.00
N GLU A 381 0.52 -19.38 -18.95
CA GLU A 381 -0.37 -19.45 -17.78
C GLU A 381 0.38 -19.86 -16.51
N ALA A 382 1.20 -20.91 -16.58
CA ALA A 382 1.98 -21.38 -15.43
C ALA A 382 2.95 -20.30 -14.90
N SER A 383 3.61 -19.56 -15.80
CA SER A 383 4.47 -18.44 -15.45
C SER A 383 3.68 -17.31 -14.78
N VAL A 384 2.52 -16.95 -15.33
CA VAL A 384 1.63 -15.93 -14.76
C VAL A 384 1.12 -16.34 -13.38
N ARG A 385 0.69 -17.60 -13.19
CA ARG A 385 0.29 -18.11 -11.86
C ARG A 385 1.42 -17.97 -10.85
N LYS A 386 2.65 -18.31 -11.25
CA LYS A 386 3.81 -18.18 -10.35
C LYS A 386 4.14 -16.73 -10.06
N PHE A 387 4.05 -15.84 -11.06
CA PHE A 387 4.18 -14.40 -10.85
C PHE A 387 3.14 -13.88 -9.84
N GLN A 388 1.86 -14.25 -10.02
CA GLN A 388 0.79 -13.85 -9.11
C GLN A 388 1.04 -14.33 -7.67
N GLN A 389 1.53 -15.56 -7.47
CA GLN A 389 1.90 -16.07 -6.14
C GLN A 389 3.01 -15.24 -5.50
N VAL A 390 4.10 -14.97 -6.25
CA VAL A 390 5.26 -14.21 -5.75
C VAL A 390 4.86 -12.80 -5.34
N PHE A 391 3.97 -12.15 -6.08
CA PHE A 391 3.60 -10.76 -5.85
C PHE A 391 2.25 -10.57 -5.13
N ASN A 392 1.76 -11.60 -4.44
CA ASN A 392 0.54 -11.56 -3.62
C ASN A 392 -0.71 -11.07 -4.38
N LEU A 393 -0.84 -11.49 -5.64
CA LEU A 393 -2.04 -11.26 -6.44
C LEU A 393 -2.95 -12.49 -6.39
N PRO A 394 -4.26 -12.36 -6.67
CA PRO A 394 -5.13 -13.50 -6.89
C PRO A 394 -4.56 -14.43 -7.98
N VAL A 395 -4.39 -15.72 -7.65
CA VAL A 395 -3.75 -16.70 -8.54
C VAL A 395 -4.77 -17.25 -9.54
N THR A 396 -5.10 -16.45 -10.54
CA THR A 396 -6.06 -16.79 -11.59
C THR A 396 -5.43 -17.49 -12.80
N GLY A 397 -4.14 -17.22 -13.06
CA GLY A 397 -3.46 -17.64 -14.29
C GLY A 397 -3.85 -16.80 -15.50
N THR A 398 -4.58 -15.71 -15.32
CA THR A 398 -4.94 -14.76 -16.36
C THR A 398 -4.28 -13.41 -16.09
N VAL A 399 -4.03 -12.62 -17.13
CA VAL A 399 -3.50 -11.26 -16.96
C VAL A 399 -4.66 -10.28 -17.08
N ASP A 400 -5.28 -9.99 -15.96
CA ASP A 400 -6.27 -8.93 -15.77
C ASP A 400 -5.58 -7.56 -15.62
N TYR A 401 -6.37 -6.51 -15.41
CA TYR A 401 -5.88 -5.15 -15.19
C TYR A 401 -4.82 -5.06 -14.07
N ARG A 402 -5.07 -5.68 -12.93
CA ARG A 402 -4.14 -5.70 -11.77
C ARG A 402 -2.82 -6.39 -12.13
N THR A 403 -2.91 -7.57 -12.72
CA THR A 403 -1.74 -8.38 -13.11
C THR A 403 -0.90 -7.68 -14.16
N TRP A 404 -1.53 -7.03 -15.17
CA TRP A 404 -0.83 -6.26 -16.20
C TRP A 404 0.03 -5.14 -15.59
N TYR A 405 -0.56 -4.32 -14.75
CA TYR A 405 0.16 -3.20 -14.16
C TYR A 405 1.18 -3.64 -13.12
N LYS A 406 0.95 -4.78 -12.44
CA LYS A 406 1.96 -5.34 -11.54
C LYS A 406 3.15 -5.90 -12.31
N ILE A 407 2.94 -6.57 -13.44
CA ILE A 407 4.03 -7.00 -14.35
C ILE A 407 4.82 -5.77 -14.82
N SER A 408 4.16 -4.72 -15.28
CA SER A 408 4.81 -3.48 -15.74
C SER A 408 5.62 -2.81 -14.63
N GLU A 409 5.09 -2.72 -13.42
CA GLU A 409 5.76 -2.15 -12.24
C GLU A 409 7.05 -2.90 -11.88
N ILE A 410 6.95 -4.24 -11.78
CA ILE A 410 8.11 -5.07 -11.43
C ILE A 410 9.14 -5.07 -12.56
N TYR A 411 8.70 -5.12 -13.81
CA TYR A 411 9.57 -5.02 -14.97
C TYR A 411 10.42 -3.73 -14.96
N VAL A 412 9.79 -2.57 -14.72
CA VAL A 412 10.51 -1.28 -14.61
C VAL A 412 11.52 -1.34 -13.46
N GLY A 413 11.13 -1.87 -12.31
CA GLY A 413 12.01 -1.98 -11.15
C GLY A 413 13.25 -2.84 -11.40
N VAL A 414 13.11 -4.00 -12.06
CA VAL A 414 14.24 -4.91 -12.29
C VAL A 414 15.06 -4.59 -13.54
N SER A 415 14.47 -3.89 -14.52
CA SER A 415 15.15 -3.53 -15.77
C SER A 415 15.95 -2.24 -15.70
N ARG A 416 15.81 -1.45 -14.63
CA ARG A 416 16.42 -0.13 -14.42
C ARG A 416 16.13 0.89 -15.53
N ILE A 417 15.04 0.72 -16.26
CA ILE A 417 14.65 1.67 -17.33
C ILE A 417 14.45 3.08 -16.76
N ALA A 418 13.98 3.19 -15.52
CA ALA A 418 13.75 4.48 -14.84
C ALA A 418 15.07 5.23 -14.48
N GLU A 419 16.22 4.56 -14.44
CA GLU A 419 17.51 5.20 -14.14
C GLU A 419 18.17 5.87 -15.37
N LEU A 420 17.58 5.72 -16.54
CA LEU A 420 18.10 6.23 -17.81
C LEU A 420 17.39 7.50 -18.32
N VAL A 421 16.50 8.11 -17.50
CA VAL A 421 15.75 9.33 -17.84
C VAL A 421 16.15 10.49 -16.93
#